data_5c178a7f2da576efe4e57682bab8c5c0
#
_entry.id   5c178a7f2da576efe4e57682bab8c5c0
#
_cell.length_a   1.000
_cell.length_b   1.000
_cell.length_c   1.000
_cell.angle_alpha   90.00
_cell.angle_beta   90.00
_cell.angle_gamma   90.00
#
_symmetry.space_group_name_H-M   'P 1'
#
loop_
_entity.id
_entity.type
_entity.pdbx_description
1 polymer ?
#
loop_
_entity_poly.entity_id
_entity_poly.type
_entity_poly.pdbx_seq_one_letter_code
_entity_poly.pdbx_strand_id
1 'polypeptide(L)'
;KAKSWNWKSVSRHKSFVPTIEILTLTKDCDLDWQYISKHSSLSPTKEILAKFENKWHWESITENPQINFEDIDFLERFADKWNWRLICESGKLALNNQILTKFKAHLEWNLISSNTNVHFTKEIIQEFKQFWNWSNLKSNKRVEELLGSYVTDEINKNATLNFIDKIEQQWSEWKGSIYHFSHIDNAVEIIKNRKIQSRNKANIKGDAAGNVVHRRGDAHNYARFYFRPQTPTQFYNEFLGKNTTDGYETHGNWISWYDKARGLGFPKCPIPIFFRFSIKEVLFRYEKKCCVSNGNMQADSTQFNYIEKMLDKFNFDYLYSNMSYDKEHNRKYMNYSQQEFLIKDELSFNDLFDFEIICPSEADRTLLKNLLGNEHKDIFSKIVVDRRYYNNENPRVRIEEEDSELHISTNFSGEGYFVLNGTSDIKEMEILVGDVTKT
;
A
#
# COMPACT_ATOMS: atom_id res chain seq x y z
N LYS A 1 -8.84 53.48 21.27
CA LYS A 1 -8.51 52.44 20.28
C LYS A 1 -7.91 51.28 21.05
N ALA A 2 -8.65 50.18 21.27
CA ALA A 2 -8.10 48.94 21.82
C ALA A 2 -7.01 48.44 20.85
N LYS A 3 -5.76 48.34 21.33
CA LYS A 3 -4.70 47.71 20.56
C LYS A 3 -5.10 46.25 20.35
N SER A 4 -5.33 45.84 19.12
CA SER A 4 -5.55 44.43 18.80
C SER A 4 -4.28 43.66 19.15
N TRP A 5 -4.36 42.69 20.04
CA TRP A 5 -3.25 41.80 20.37
C TRP A 5 -2.91 40.92 19.17
N ASN A 6 -1.61 40.74 18.94
CA ASN A 6 -1.15 39.69 18.02
C ASN A 6 -1.21 38.34 18.75
N TRP A 7 -2.35 37.67 18.66
CA TRP A 7 -2.59 36.44 19.37
C TRP A 7 -1.66 35.29 19.00
N LYS A 8 -1.13 35.26 17.75
CA LYS A 8 -0.07 34.32 17.38
C LYS A 8 1.20 34.55 18.20
N SER A 9 1.60 35.79 18.39
CA SER A 9 2.78 36.15 19.20
C SER A 9 2.53 35.87 20.68
N VAL A 10 1.30 36.15 21.20
CA VAL A 10 0.93 35.87 22.58
C VAL A 10 0.97 34.38 22.87
N SER A 11 0.38 33.54 22.00
CA SER A 11 0.35 32.10 22.17
C SER A 11 1.71 31.43 22.07
N ARG A 12 2.68 32.08 21.42
CA ARG A 12 4.10 31.64 21.35
C ARG A 12 4.95 32.08 22.54
N HIS A 13 4.41 32.91 23.42
CA HIS A 13 5.20 33.41 24.54
C HIS A 13 5.33 32.32 25.63
N LYS A 14 6.58 32.13 26.13
CA LYS A 14 6.89 31.11 27.14
C LYS A 14 6.07 31.16 28.43
N SER A 15 5.48 32.36 28.78
CA SER A 15 4.62 32.54 29.91
C SER A 15 3.11 32.34 29.59
N PHE A 16 2.79 31.97 28.36
CA PHE A 16 1.43 31.59 27.99
C PHE A 16 1.14 30.20 28.57
N VAL A 17 0.13 30.11 29.43
CA VAL A 17 -0.28 28.82 30.02
C VAL A 17 -1.60 28.39 29.37
N PRO A 18 -1.59 27.40 28.48
CA PRO A 18 -2.79 27.00 27.74
C PRO A 18 -3.73 26.13 28.60
N THR A 19 -4.43 26.76 29.55
CA THR A 19 -5.47 26.08 30.32
C THR A 19 -6.79 26.03 29.54
N ILE A 20 -7.70 25.15 29.95
CA ILE A 20 -9.02 25.01 29.31
C ILE A 20 -9.80 26.31 29.34
N GLU A 21 -9.68 27.10 30.44
CA GLU A 21 -10.32 28.40 30.63
C GLU A 21 -9.75 29.42 29.63
N ILE A 22 -8.43 29.57 29.58
CA ILE A 22 -7.76 30.51 28.69
C ILE A 22 -8.05 30.18 27.23
N LEU A 23 -7.94 28.92 26.83
CA LEU A 23 -8.26 28.51 25.46
C LEU A 23 -9.74 28.71 25.13
N THR A 24 -10.65 28.57 26.08
CA THR A 24 -12.07 28.82 25.87
C THR A 24 -12.34 30.31 25.66
N LEU A 25 -11.71 31.16 26.45
CA LEU A 25 -11.86 32.64 26.35
C LEU A 25 -11.25 33.18 25.04
N THR A 26 -10.23 32.50 24.51
CA THR A 26 -9.49 32.94 23.33
C THR A 26 -9.76 32.10 22.10
N LYS A 27 -10.80 31.25 22.11
CA LYS A 27 -11.10 30.26 21.01
C LYS A 27 -11.28 30.89 19.63
N ASP A 28 -11.77 32.14 19.59
CA ASP A 28 -12.05 32.90 18.37
C ASP A 28 -10.87 33.82 17.98
N CYS A 29 -9.77 33.77 18.73
CA CYS A 29 -8.53 34.49 18.44
C CYS A 29 -7.63 33.69 17.53
N ASP A 30 -6.79 34.37 16.73
CA ASP A 30 -5.82 33.74 15.84
C ASP A 30 -4.59 33.22 16.63
N LEU A 31 -4.80 32.12 17.35
CA LEU A 31 -3.75 31.45 18.14
C LEU A 31 -2.90 30.53 17.26
N ASP A 32 -1.64 30.37 17.61
CA ASP A 32 -0.78 29.36 17.01
C ASP A 32 -0.99 27.98 17.67
N TRP A 33 -1.95 27.23 17.15
CA TRP A 33 -2.31 25.95 17.70
C TRP A 33 -1.21 24.91 17.57
N GLN A 34 -0.33 24.99 16.56
CA GLN A 34 0.82 24.11 16.44
C GLN A 34 1.81 24.34 17.59
N TYR A 35 2.08 25.62 17.91
CA TYR A 35 2.96 25.97 19.03
C TYR A 35 2.32 25.59 20.38
N ILE A 36 1.03 25.89 20.56
CA ILE A 36 0.28 25.52 21.79
C ILE A 36 0.31 24.00 21.99
N SER A 37 0.15 23.20 20.94
CA SER A 37 0.18 21.75 21.02
C SER A 37 1.52 21.20 21.55
N LYS A 38 2.63 21.91 21.31
CA LYS A 38 3.99 21.56 21.83
C LYS A 38 4.30 22.20 23.17
N HIS A 39 3.45 23.10 23.66
CA HIS A 39 3.81 23.94 24.80
C HIS A 39 3.99 23.12 26.08
N SER A 40 5.13 23.27 26.74
CA SER A 40 5.50 22.46 27.94
C SER A 40 4.57 22.66 29.14
N SER A 41 3.84 23.77 29.20
CA SER A 41 2.83 24.05 30.23
C SER A 41 1.43 23.56 29.84
N LEU A 42 1.24 23.01 28.66
CA LEU A 42 -0.02 22.36 28.31
C LEU A 42 -0.14 21.04 29.09
N SER A 43 -1.25 20.89 29.81
CA SER A 43 -1.63 19.59 30.37
C SER A 43 -2.70 18.97 29.47
N PRO A 44 -2.32 18.03 28.56
CA PRO A 44 -3.21 17.49 27.55
C PRO A 44 -4.15 16.43 28.14
N THR A 45 -5.14 16.87 28.94
CA THR A 45 -6.18 16.00 29.49
C THR A 45 -7.24 15.65 28.45
N LYS A 46 -8.03 14.60 28.71
CA LYS A 46 -9.12 14.16 27.85
C LYS A 46 -10.11 15.30 27.55
N GLU A 47 -10.42 16.12 28.56
CA GLU A 47 -11.36 17.22 28.45
C GLU A 47 -10.86 18.34 27.54
N ILE A 48 -9.60 18.76 27.73
CA ILE A 48 -9.03 19.84 26.92
C ILE A 48 -8.84 19.40 25.47
N LEU A 49 -8.38 18.15 25.24
CA LEU A 49 -8.22 17.63 23.90
C LEU A 49 -9.55 17.46 23.17
N ALA A 50 -10.58 16.94 23.83
CA ALA A 50 -11.92 16.79 23.25
C ALA A 50 -12.57 18.15 22.94
N LYS A 51 -12.41 19.14 23.81
CA LYS A 51 -13.03 20.46 23.64
C LYS A 51 -12.51 21.21 22.40
N PHE A 52 -11.26 21.04 22.05
CA PHE A 52 -10.59 21.71 20.93
C PHE A 52 -10.09 20.74 19.87
N GLU A 53 -10.72 19.57 19.72
CA GLU A 53 -10.27 18.44 18.92
C GLU A 53 -9.83 18.82 17.50
N ASN A 54 -10.56 19.71 16.83
CA ASN A 54 -10.29 20.16 15.47
C ASN A 54 -9.25 21.29 15.36
N LYS A 55 -8.70 21.76 16.48
CA LYS A 55 -7.69 22.84 16.53
C LYS A 55 -6.28 22.31 16.76
N TRP A 56 -6.15 21.16 17.41
CA TRP A 56 -4.86 20.58 17.75
C TRP A 56 -4.05 20.15 16.53
N HIS A 57 -2.76 20.38 16.58
CA HIS A 57 -1.80 19.72 15.74
C HIS A 57 -1.40 18.39 16.40
N TRP A 58 -2.08 17.32 16.02
CA TRP A 58 -2.03 16.02 16.73
C TRP A 58 -0.65 15.38 16.81
N GLU A 59 0.19 15.56 15.78
CA GLU A 59 1.59 15.13 15.83
C GLU A 59 2.33 15.83 16.99
N SER A 60 2.14 17.16 17.12
CA SER A 60 2.73 17.94 18.21
C SER A 60 2.16 17.61 19.58
N ILE A 61 0.88 17.24 19.67
CA ILE A 61 0.28 16.72 20.91
C ILE A 61 0.91 15.37 21.27
N THR A 62 1.12 14.48 20.30
CA THR A 62 1.76 13.18 20.53
C THR A 62 3.19 13.32 21.08
N GLU A 63 3.93 14.32 20.61
CA GLU A 63 5.28 14.65 21.08
C GLU A 63 5.31 15.39 22.43
N ASN A 64 4.18 15.96 22.88
CA ASN A 64 4.16 16.81 24.06
C ASN A 64 4.75 16.10 25.27
N PRO A 65 5.67 16.73 26.03
CA PRO A 65 6.34 16.09 27.17
C PRO A 65 5.39 15.75 28.33
N GLN A 66 4.25 16.44 28.44
CA GLN A 66 3.26 16.22 29.47
C GLN A 66 2.20 15.17 29.12
N ILE A 67 2.27 14.59 27.89
CA ILE A 67 1.31 13.54 27.49
C ILE A 67 1.58 12.25 28.27
N ASN A 68 0.53 11.68 28.82
CA ASN A 68 0.57 10.36 29.45
C ASN A 68 -0.28 9.38 28.65
N PHE A 69 0.33 8.30 28.17
CA PHE A 69 -0.30 7.23 27.41
C PHE A 69 -0.70 6.02 28.25
N GLU A 70 -0.58 6.08 29.61
CA GLU A 70 -0.97 4.96 30.47
C GLU A 70 -2.48 4.76 30.56
N ASP A 71 -3.26 5.82 30.35
CA ASP A 71 -4.72 5.75 30.32
C ASP A 71 -5.21 5.20 28.98
N ILE A 72 -5.67 3.94 29.00
CA ILE A 72 -6.15 3.23 27.81
C ILE A 72 -7.39 3.87 27.22
N ASP A 73 -8.31 4.38 28.06
CA ASP A 73 -9.53 5.04 27.60
C ASP A 73 -9.22 6.39 26.93
N PHE A 74 -8.16 7.05 27.40
CA PHE A 74 -7.63 8.25 26.77
C PHE A 74 -7.02 7.96 25.39
N LEU A 75 -6.19 6.93 25.30
CA LEU A 75 -5.63 6.47 24.02
C LEU A 75 -6.72 6.09 23.01
N GLU A 76 -7.72 5.32 23.46
CA GLU A 76 -8.81 4.86 22.61
C GLU A 76 -9.68 6.02 22.09
N ARG A 77 -9.98 7.00 22.96
CA ARG A 77 -10.82 8.16 22.59
C ARG A 77 -10.28 8.92 21.38
N PHE A 78 -8.98 8.94 21.19
CA PHE A 78 -8.31 9.68 20.13
C PHE A 78 -7.45 8.78 19.23
N ALA A 79 -7.76 7.47 19.14
CA ALA A 79 -6.94 6.49 18.43
C ALA A 79 -6.64 6.89 17.00
N ASP A 80 -7.60 7.45 16.26
CA ASP A 80 -7.45 7.89 14.85
C ASP A 80 -6.71 9.23 14.70
N LYS A 81 -6.34 9.89 15.81
CA LYS A 81 -5.67 11.19 15.82
C LYS A 81 -4.20 11.10 16.18
N TRP A 82 -3.83 10.09 16.98
CA TRP A 82 -2.45 9.91 17.41
C TRP A 82 -1.51 9.60 16.25
N ASN A 83 -0.30 10.13 16.33
CA ASN A 83 0.81 9.62 15.54
C ASN A 83 1.38 8.37 16.22
N TRP A 84 0.86 7.22 15.85
CA TRP A 84 1.24 5.93 16.44
C TRP A 84 2.71 5.57 16.24
N ARG A 85 3.32 6.04 15.15
CA ARG A 85 4.76 5.87 14.93
C ARG A 85 5.55 6.53 16.06
N LEU A 86 5.26 7.80 16.36
CA LEU A 86 5.92 8.53 17.44
C LEU A 86 5.66 7.89 18.81
N ILE A 87 4.45 7.36 19.05
CA ILE A 87 4.13 6.63 20.27
C ILE A 87 5.02 5.38 20.41
N CYS A 88 5.13 4.58 19.34
CA CYS A 88 5.94 3.36 19.33
C CYS A 88 7.45 3.65 19.47
N GLU A 89 7.94 4.77 18.93
CA GLU A 89 9.33 5.20 19.03
C GLU A 89 9.68 5.81 20.39
N SER A 90 8.73 6.50 21.03
CA SER A 90 8.98 7.31 22.24
C SER A 90 9.31 6.50 23.49
N GLY A 91 8.96 5.22 23.52
CA GLY A 91 9.08 4.37 24.72
C GLY A 91 8.18 4.78 25.90
N LYS A 92 7.30 5.77 25.74
CA LYS A 92 6.37 6.24 26.77
C LYS A 92 5.17 5.30 26.99
N LEU A 93 4.86 4.44 26.02
CA LEU A 93 3.78 3.48 26.13
C LEU A 93 4.32 2.13 26.60
N ALA A 94 3.79 1.63 27.71
CA ALA A 94 4.09 0.28 28.20
C ALA A 94 3.40 -0.75 27.29
N LEU A 95 4.16 -1.33 26.37
CA LEU A 95 3.66 -2.31 25.40
C LEU A 95 3.44 -3.68 26.08
N ASN A 96 2.33 -3.80 26.77
CA ASN A 96 1.84 -5.05 27.38
C ASN A 96 0.78 -5.72 26.49
N ASN A 97 0.34 -6.92 26.87
CA ASN A 97 -0.65 -7.69 26.09
C ASN A 97 -1.95 -6.92 25.88
N GLN A 98 -2.44 -6.14 26.86
CA GLN A 98 -3.67 -5.36 26.75
C GLN A 98 -3.55 -4.28 25.67
N ILE A 99 -2.45 -3.53 25.64
CA ILE A 99 -2.18 -2.50 24.63
C ILE A 99 -2.02 -3.14 23.24
N LEU A 100 -1.24 -4.21 23.15
CA LEU A 100 -1.02 -4.92 21.88
C LEU A 100 -2.35 -5.45 21.31
N THR A 101 -3.22 -6.00 22.15
CA THR A 101 -4.54 -6.51 21.71
C THR A 101 -5.46 -5.39 21.24
N LYS A 102 -5.56 -4.32 22.05
CA LYS A 102 -6.53 -3.24 21.81
C LYS A 102 -6.16 -2.39 20.60
N PHE A 103 -4.89 -2.09 20.43
CA PHE A 103 -4.40 -1.17 19.41
C PHE A 103 -3.62 -1.83 18.26
N LYS A 104 -3.75 -3.14 18.10
CA LYS A 104 -3.00 -3.94 17.09
C LYS A 104 -3.05 -3.37 15.67
N ALA A 105 -4.15 -2.69 15.29
CA ALA A 105 -4.32 -2.10 13.96
C ALA A 105 -3.64 -0.73 13.80
N HIS A 106 -3.28 -0.07 14.90
CA HIS A 106 -2.64 1.24 14.90
C HIS A 106 -1.12 1.15 15.16
N LEU A 107 -0.66 0.05 15.76
CA LEU A 107 0.72 -0.11 16.19
C LEU A 107 1.66 -0.34 15.00
N GLU A 108 2.83 0.31 15.04
CA GLU A 108 3.91 0.13 14.07
C GLU A 108 4.75 -1.11 14.43
N TRP A 109 4.30 -2.28 14.01
CA TRP A 109 4.87 -3.57 14.41
C TRP A 109 6.35 -3.74 14.05
N ASN A 110 6.83 -3.11 12.97
CA ASN A 110 8.27 -3.11 12.64
C ASN A 110 9.09 -2.43 13.73
N LEU A 111 8.62 -1.28 14.25
CA LEU A 111 9.27 -0.54 15.32
C LEU A 111 9.19 -1.31 16.64
N ILE A 112 8.01 -1.84 16.97
CA ILE A 112 7.80 -2.61 18.20
C ILE A 112 8.68 -3.88 18.22
N SER A 113 8.83 -4.56 17.09
CA SER A 113 9.67 -5.75 16.98
C SER A 113 11.16 -5.46 17.26
N SER A 114 11.60 -4.22 17.02
CA SER A 114 12.96 -3.75 17.33
C SER A 114 13.09 -3.10 18.71
N ASN A 115 11.95 -2.80 19.37
CA ASN A 115 11.94 -2.04 20.62
C ASN A 115 12.41 -2.91 21.80
N THR A 116 13.40 -2.43 22.56
CA THR A 116 13.96 -3.14 23.71
C THR A 116 13.17 -2.94 25.01
N ASN A 117 12.19 -2.03 25.02
CA ASN A 117 11.33 -1.75 26.18
C ASN A 117 10.11 -2.68 26.26
N VAL A 118 9.88 -3.51 25.26
CA VAL A 118 8.80 -4.51 25.26
C VAL A 118 9.19 -5.68 26.17
N HIS A 119 8.26 -6.10 27.01
CA HIS A 119 8.43 -7.32 27.80
C HIS A 119 7.97 -8.53 26.97
N PHE A 120 8.89 -9.09 26.19
CA PHE A 120 8.61 -10.25 25.35
C PHE A 120 8.46 -11.52 26.18
N THR A 121 7.39 -12.26 25.91
CA THR A 121 7.19 -13.63 26.38
C THR A 121 6.85 -14.53 25.18
N LYS A 122 7.00 -15.86 25.36
CA LYS A 122 6.64 -16.81 24.31
C LYS A 122 5.16 -16.70 23.91
N GLU A 123 4.30 -16.47 24.88
CA GLU A 123 2.86 -16.30 24.70
C GLU A 123 2.57 -15.06 23.83
N ILE A 124 3.17 -13.92 24.15
CA ILE A 124 3.05 -12.69 23.37
C ILE A 124 3.57 -12.90 21.95
N ILE A 125 4.73 -13.54 21.77
CA ILE A 125 5.27 -13.83 20.42
C ILE A 125 4.27 -14.70 19.62
N GLN A 126 3.70 -15.73 20.23
CA GLN A 126 2.75 -16.61 19.55
C GLN A 126 1.39 -15.94 19.28
N GLU A 127 0.86 -15.19 20.25
CA GLU A 127 -0.44 -14.52 20.13
C GLU A 127 -0.45 -13.52 18.98
N PHE A 128 0.64 -12.75 18.82
CA PHE A 128 0.75 -11.72 17.77
C PHE A 128 1.66 -12.13 16.61
N LYS A 129 1.84 -13.44 16.37
CA LYS A 129 2.78 -13.97 15.36
C LYS A 129 2.61 -13.37 13.96
N GLN A 130 1.40 -12.99 13.58
CA GLN A 130 1.07 -12.42 12.27
C GLN A 130 1.49 -10.95 12.13
N PHE A 131 1.77 -10.26 13.23
CA PHE A 131 2.10 -8.84 13.22
C PHE A 131 3.60 -8.59 13.31
N TRP A 132 4.34 -9.42 14.06
CA TRP A 132 5.78 -9.22 14.26
C TRP A 132 6.56 -9.15 12.95
N ASN A 133 7.55 -8.27 12.91
CA ASN A 133 8.66 -8.42 11.98
C ASN A 133 9.63 -9.46 12.55
N TRP A 134 9.63 -10.64 11.97
CA TRP A 134 10.40 -11.80 12.49
C TRP A 134 11.91 -11.58 12.38
N SER A 135 12.38 -10.88 11.33
CA SER A 135 13.80 -10.52 11.18
C SER A 135 14.24 -9.54 12.27
N ASN A 136 13.40 -8.55 12.59
CA ASN A 136 13.69 -7.61 13.68
C ASN A 136 13.64 -8.29 15.04
N LEU A 137 12.68 -9.17 15.32
CA LEU A 137 12.61 -9.96 16.56
C LEU A 137 13.85 -10.81 16.75
N LYS A 138 14.28 -11.51 15.70
CA LYS A 138 15.48 -12.36 15.70
C LYS A 138 16.74 -11.57 16.05
N SER A 139 16.81 -10.30 15.64
CA SER A 139 17.93 -9.39 15.87
C SER A 139 17.79 -8.55 17.15
N ASN A 140 16.67 -8.66 17.87
CA ASN A 140 16.39 -7.85 19.04
C ASN A 140 17.10 -8.43 20.28
N LYS A 141 18.06 -7.68 20.83
CA LYS A 141 18.83 -8.10 22.02
C LYS A 141 17.95 -8.41 23.23
N ARG A 142 16.85 -7.67 23.41
CA ARG A 142 15.93 -7.92 24.52
C ARG A 142 15.19 -9.25 24.37
N VAL A 143 14.86 -9.63 23.16
CA VAL A 143 14.27 -10.95 22.84
C VAL A 143 15.28 -12.04 23.12
N GLU A 144 16.55 -11.87 22.71
CA GLU A 144 17.62 -12.82 22.99
C GLU A 144 17.87 -12.99 24.49
N GLU A 145 17.91 -11.89 25.25
CA GLU A 145 18.08 -11.90 26.71
C GLU A 145 16.96 -12.65 27.43
N LEU A 146 15.69 -12.43 27.02
CA LEU A 146 14.51 -12.99 27.68
C LEU A 146 14.17 -14.41 27.25
N LEU A 147 14.39 -14.72 25.97
CA LEU A 147 13.88 -15.94 25.33
C LEU A 147 14.98 -16.82 24.71
N GLY A 148 16.24 -16.37 24.72
CA GLY A 148 17.37 -17.09 24.11
C GLY A 148 17.14 -17.29 22.61
N SER A 149 17.42 -18.50 22.12
CA SER A 149 17.27 -18.87 20.70
C SER A 149 15.82 -19.09 20.25
N TYR A 150 14.82 -18.90 21.10
CA TYR A 150 13.44 -19.28 20.83
C TYR A 150 12.91 -18.79 19.47
N VAL A 151 13.09 -17.50 19.16
CA VAL A 151 12.61 -16.92 17.89
C VAL A 151 13.34 -17.51 16.68
N THR A 152 14.65 -17.69 16.79
CA THR A 152 15.46 -18.32 15.73
C THR A 152 15.05 -19.77 15.50
N ASP A 153 14.78 -20.51 16.57
CA ASP A 153 14.33 -21.89 16.49
C ASP A 153 12.95 -22.03 15.86
N GLU A 154 12.01 -21.11 16.20
CA GLU A 154 10.69 -21.06 15.56
C GLU A 154 10.79 -20.78 14.06
N ILE A 155 11.63 -19.83 13.65
CA ILE A 155 11.86 -19.52 12.23
C ILE A 155 12.42 -20.75 11.50
N ASN A 156 13.41 -21.43 12.09
CA ASN A 156 14.06 -22.56 11.44
C ASN A 156 13.17 -23.81 11.34
N LYS A 157 12.24 -24.01 12.27
CA LYS A 157 11.31 -25.15 12.28
C LYS A 157 10.10 -24.96 11.36
N ASN A 158 9.76 -23.70 11.02
CA ASN A 158 8.56 -23.38 10.27
C ASN A 158 8.91 -22.74 8.91
N ALA A 159 8.63 -23.43 7.81
CA ALA A 159 8.93 -22.97 6.46
C ALA A 159 8.27 -21.62 6.13
N THR A 160 7.06 -21.37 6.63
CA THR A 160 6.34 -20.10 6.44
C THR A 160 7.04 -18.96 7.15
N LEU A 161 7.49 -19.16 8.40
CA LEU A 161 8.26 -18.15 9.13
C LEU A 161 9.62 -17.90 8.49
N ASN A 162 10.29 -18.96 8.02
CA ASN A 162 11.56 -18.85 7.30
C ASN A 162 11.39 -18.04 6.01
N PHE A 163 10.33 -18.28 5.26
CA PHE A 163 10.01 -17.51 4.06
C PHE A 163 9.77 -16.03 4.38
N ILE A 164 8.99 -15.74 5.41
CA ILE A 164 8.73 -14.37 5.89
C ILE A 164 10.03 -13.68 6.31
N ASP A 165 10.87 -14.33 7.13
CA ASP A 165 12.18 -13.81 7.57
C ASP A 165 13.06 -13.45 6.37
N LYS A 166 13.17 -14.32 5.37
CA LYS A 166 13.92 -14.06 4.14
C LYS A 166 13.38 -12.89 3.32
N ILE A 167 12.06 -12.72 3.24
CA ILE A 167 11.42 -11.55 2.59
C ILE A 167 11.74 -10.27 3.38
N GLU A 168 11.63 -10.30 4.69
CA GLU A 168 11.87 -9.14 5.55
C GLU A 168 13.33 -8.66 5.53
N GLN A 169 14.28 -9.56 5.28
CA GLN A 169 15.69 -9.23 5.12
C GLN A 169 16.02 -8.54 3.79
N GLN A 170 15.13 -8.57 2.81
CA GLN A 170 15.39 -7.94 1.50
C GLN A 170 15.42 -6.42 1.59
N TRP A 171 16.26 -5.78 0.78
CA TRP A 171 16.33 -4.34 0.60
C TRP A 171 15.33 -3.89 -0.48
N SER A 172 14.13 -3.55 -0.08
CA SER A 172 13.10 -3.00 -0.98
C SER A 172 11.99 -2.33 -0.17
N GLU A 173 11.45 -1.24 -0.70
CA GLU A 173 10.22 -0.62 -0.18
C GLU A 173 9.00 -1.51 -0.39
N TRP A 174 9.04 -2.43 -1.34
CA TRP A 174 7.96 -3.35 -1.69
C TRP A 174 7.89 -4.60 -0.82
N LYS A 175 8.91 -4.85 -0.01
CA LYS A 175 8.98 -6.06 0.81
C LYS A 175 7.82 -6.18 1.79
N GLY A 176 7.45 -7.41 2.11
CA GLY A 176 6.40 -7.70 3.10
C GLY A 176 4.97 -7.58 2.57
N SER A 177 4.80 -7.27 1.28
CA SER A 177 3.50 -7.17 0.63
C SER A 177 3.39 -8.03 -0.62
N ILE A 178 2.16 -8.38 -0.99
CA ILE A 178 1.80 -8.98 -2.28
C ILE A 178 0.83 -8.06 -3.01
N TYR A 179 0.90 -8.10 -4.33
CA TYR A 179 0.25 -7.14 -5.21
C TYR A 179 -0.56 -7.82 -6.30
N HIS A 180 -1.80 -7.40 -6.45
CA HIS A 180 -2.63 -7.74 -7.59
C HIS A 180 -3.00 -6.47 -8.34
N PHE A 181 -2.90 -6.46 -9.67
CA PHE A 181 -3.40 -5.35 -10.46
C PHE A 181 -4.47 -5.83 -11.45
N SER A 182 -5.45 -4.98 -11.68
CA SER A 182 -6.55 -5.29 -12.58
C SER A 182 -7.09 -4.01 -13.21
N HIS A 183 -7.79 -4.15 -14.34
CA HIS A 183 -8.53 -3.05 -14.94
C HIS A 183 -9.59 -2.50 -13.97
N ILE A 184 -9.88 -1.20 -14.03
CA ILE A 184 -10.82 -0.52 -13.13
C ILE A 184 -12.19 -1.23 -13.06
N ASP A 185 -12.70 -1.73 -14.17
CA ASP A 185 -14.00 -2.43 -14.18
C ASP A 185 -13.99 -3.73 -13.35
N ASN A 186 -12.90 -4.49 -13.44
CA ASN A 186 -12.72 -5.66 -12.59
C ASN A 186 -12.45 -5.27 -11.14
N ALA A 187 -11.72 -4.16 -10.93
CA ALA A 187 -11.44 -3.64 -9.59
C ALA A 187 -12.71 -3.26 -8.85
N VAL A 188 -13.68 -2.65 -9.53
CA VAL A 188 -15.00 -2.36 -8.96
C VAL A 188 -15.69 -3.64 -8.47
N GLU A 189 -15.69 -4.71 -9.27
CA GLU A 189 -16.28 -6.01 -8.86
C GLU A 189 -15.51 -6.65 -7.70
N ILE A 190 -14.18 -6.60 -7.73
CA ILE A 190 -13.32 -7.08 -6.64
C ILE A 190 -13.66 -6.37 -5.33
N ILE A 191 -13.81 -5.05 -5.37
CA ILE A 191 -14.09 -4.24 -4.19
C ILE A 191 -15.51 -4.50 -3.67
N LYS A 192 -16.51 -4.55 -4.54
CA LYS A 192 -17.90 -4.85 -4.17
C LYS A 192 -18.03 -6.22 -3.50
N ASN A 193 -17.32 -7.21 -4.01
CA ASN A 193 -17.35 -8.57 -3.50
C ASN A 193 -16.34 -8.82 -2.36
N ARG A 194 -15.44 -7.87 -2.06
CA ARG A 194 -14.35 -7.99 -1.06
C ARG A 194 -13.47 -9.20 -1.27
N LYS A 195 -13.22 -9.58 -2.52
CA LYS A 195 -12.39 -10.75 -2.83
C LYS A 195 -11.75 -10.69 -4.21
N ILE A 196 -10.52 -11.20 -4.26
CA ILE A 196 -9.81 -11.47 -5.50
C ILE A 196 -9.94 -12.97 -5.79
N GLN A 197 -10.57 -13.29 -6.89
CA GLN A 197 -10.88 -14.66 -7.26
C GLN A 197 -9.90 -15.19 -8.31
N SER A 198 -9.72 -16.51 -8.29
CA SER A 198 -9.07 -17.22 -9.39
C SER A 198 -9.85 -17.05 -10.69
N ARG A 199 -9.17 -17.18 -11.83
CA ARG A 199 -9.80 -17.01 -13.14
C ARG A 199 -11.02 -17.92 -13.33
N ASN A 200 -10.98 -19.15 -12.84
CA ASN A 200 -12.10 -20.10 -12.95
C ASN A 200 -13.34 -19.70 -12.15
N LYS A 201 -13.19 -18.80 -11.18
CA LYS A 201 -14.29 -18.31 -10.34
C LYS A 201 -14.71 -16.88 -10.63
N ALA A 202 -13.82 -16.08 -11.22
CA ALA A 202 -14.04 -14.66 -11.45
C ALA A 202 -14.97 -14.41 -12.65
N ASN A 203 -15.88 -13.46 -12.50
CA ASN A 203 -16.61 -12.88 -13.63
C ASN A 203 -15.77 -11.73 -14.19
N ILE A 204 -14.96 -12.02 -15.20
CA ILE A 204 -13.98 -11.08 -15.78
C ILE A 204 -14.67 -10.23 -16.82
N LYS A 205 -14.72 -8.91 -16.62
CA LYS A 205 -15.25 -7.94 -17.58
C LYS A 205 -14.21 -7.48 -18.60
N GLY A 206 -12.94 -7.41 -18.20
CA GLY A 206 -11.82 -7.06 -19.07
C GLY A 206 -10.66 -8.03 -18.88
N ASP A 207 -10.17 -8.62 -19.97
CA ASP A 207 -9.07 -9.61 -19.94
C ASP A 207 -7.77 -9.02 -20.47
N ALA A 208 -6.93 -8.55 -19.53
CA ALA A 208 -5.59 -8.04 -19.86
C ALA A 208 -4.65 -9.15 -20.35
N ALA A 209 -4.92 -10.42 -20.02
CA ALA A 209 -4.04 -11.53 -20.35
C ALA A 209 -4.27 -12.13 -21.75
N GLY A 210 -5.46 -11.92 -22.33
CA GLY A 210 -5.82 -12.37 -23.69
C GLY A 210 -5.47 -13.84 -23.95
N ASN A 211 -5.03 -14.15 -25.18
CA ASN A 211 -4.72 -15.52 -25.63
C ASN A 211 -3.57 -16.23 -24.92
N VAL A 212 -2.78 -15.53 -24.07
CA VAL A 212 -1.65 -16.12 -23.35
C VAL A 212 -2.10 -17.03 -22.21
N VAL A 213 -3.32 -16.82 -21.74
CA VAL A 213 -3.90 -17.55 -20.61
C VAL A 213 -4.17 -19.03 -20.92
N HIS A 214 -4.33 -19.38 -22.16
CA HIS A 214 -4.69 -20.76 -22.56
C HIS A 214 -3.58 -21.80 -22.32
N ARG A 215 -2.34 -21.37 -22.01
CA ARG A 215 -1.18 -22.28 -21.89
C ARG A 215 -1.07 -23.01 -20.55
N ARG A 216 -1.62 -22.45 -19.46
CA ARG A 216 -1.45 -22.99 -18.09
C ARG A 216 -2.79 -23.05 -17.34
N GLY A 217 -3.60 -24.05 -17.73
CA GLY A 217 -4.91 -24.28 -17.10
C GLY A 217 -4.86 -24.54 -15.58
N ASP A 218 -3.75 -25.08 -15.07
CA ASP A 218 -3.50 -25.29 -13.65
C ASP A 218 -3.44 -23.97 -12.86
N ALA A 219 -2.87 -22.92 -13.46
CA ALA A 219 -2.80 -21.59 -12.85
C ALA A 219 -4.16 -20.91 -12.70
N HIS A 220 -5.17 -21.33 -13.47
CA HIS A 220 -6.51 -20.73 -13.42
C HIS A 220 -7.30 -21.02 -12.14
N ASN A 221 -6.83 -21.98 -11.33
CA ASN A 221 -7.44 -22.29 -10.03
C ASN A 221 -6.94 -21.38 -8.90
N TYR A 222 -6.04 -20.45 -9.20
CA TYR A 222 -5.40 -19.59 -8.21
C TYR A 222 -5.67 -18.12 -8.48
N ALA A 223 -5.96 -17.35 -7.43
CA ALA A 223 -5.78 -15.91 -7.42
C ALA A 223 -4.29 -15.62 -7.39
N ARG A 224 -3.81 -14.72 -8.27
CA ARG A 224 -2.39 -14.52 -8.55
C ARG A 224 -1.94 -13.15 -8.09
N PHE A 225 -0.78 -13.10 -7.44
CA PHE A 225 -0.19 -11.88 -6.90
C PHE A 225 1.30 -11.84 -7.23
N TYR A 226 1.84 -10.65 -7.41
CA TYR A 226 3.28 -10.41 -7.49
C TYR A 226 3.82 -9.94 -6.15
N PHE A 227 5.13 -10.08 -5.93
CA PHE A 227 5.80 -9.58 -4.73
C PHE A 227 6.21 -8.11 -4.84
N ARG A 228 6.06 -7.53 -6.02
CA ARG A 228 6.38 -6.14 -6.33
C ARG A 228 5.50 -5.59 -7.44
N PRO A 229 5.23 -4.27 -7.47
CA PRO A 229 4.79 -3.60 -8.69
C PRO A 229 5.95 -3.46 -9.69
N GLN A 230 5.65 -2.87 -10.84
CA GLN A 230 6.60 -2.63 -11.93
C GLN A 230 7.25 -3.91 -12.47
N THR A 231 6.48 -5.00 -12.52
CA THR A 231 6.93 -6.24 -13.16
C THR A 231 6.93 -6.09 -14.69
N PRO A 232 7.74 -6.89 -15.42
CA PRO A 232 7.68 -6.92 -16.89
C PRO A 232 6.27 -7.19 -17.44
N THR A 233 5.49 -8.04 -16.79
CA THR A 233 4.08 -8.30 -17.17
C THR A 233 3.21 -7.06 -16.99
N GLN A 234 3.37 -6.34 -15.89
CA GLN A 234 2.65 -5.09 -15.64
C GLN A 234 3.02 -4.04 -16.68
N PHE A 235 4.31 -3.81 -16.90
CA PHE A 235 4.80 -2.87 -17.91
C PHE A 235 4.11 -3.09 -19.26
N TYR A 236 4.04 -4.35 -19.70
CA TYR A 236 3.38 -4.70 -20.95
C TYR A 236 1.88 -4.35 -20.95
N ASN A 237 1.17 -4.62 -19.86
CA ASN A 237 -0.26 -4.36 -19.77
C ASN A 237 -0.61 -2.86 -19.64
N GLU A 238 0.31 -2.07 -19.10
CA GLU A 238 0.16 -0.62 -18.97
C GLU A 238 0.50 0.13 -20.26
N PHE A 239 1.17 -0.52 -21.19
CA PHE A 239 1.67 0.13 -22.37
C PHE A 239 0.52 0.51 -23.31
N LEU A 240 0.35 1.81 -23.56
CA LEU A 240 -0.67 2.38 -24.41
C LEU A 240 -0.16 2.46 -25.84
N GLY A 241 -0.50 1.49 -26.70
CA GLY A 241 -0.43 1.61 -28.16
C GLY A 241 0.80 2.28 -28.79
N LYS A 242 1.81 2.60 -27.98
CA LYS A 242 3.06 3.17 -28.45
C LYS A 242 3.75 2.10 -29.30
N ASN A 243 4.11 2.46 -30.49
CA ASN A 243 5.06 1.69 -31.25
C ASN A 243 6.36 1.72 -30.45
N THR A 244 6.67 0.62 -29.78
CA THR A 244 7.80 0.55 -28.82
C THR A 244 9.13 0.73 -29.51
N THR A 245 9.17 0.63 -30.85
CA THR A 245 10.37 0.86 -31.63
C THR A 245 10.90 2.29 -31.55
N ASP A 246 10.04 3.29 -31.28
CA ASP A 246 10.47 4.71 -31.39
C ASP A 246 10.98 5.34 -30.09
N GLY A 247 10.83 4.69 -28.94
CA GLY A 247 11.21 5.29 -27.66
C GLY A 247 12.04 4.43 -26.72
N TYR A 248 12.30 3.16 -27.06
CA TYR A 248 12.92 2.19 -26.15
C TYR A 248 14.08 1.40 -26.77
N GLU A 249 14.64 1.85 -27.86
CA GLU A 249 15.86 1.28 -28.42
C GLU A 249 17.04 1.23 -27.43
N THR A 250 16.98 2.11 -26.41
CA THR A 250 17.99 2.17 -25.35
C THR A 250 17.82 1.11 -24.25
N HIS A 251 16.69 0.42 -24.18
CA HIS A 251 16.39 -0.52 -23.08
C HIS A 251 16.58 -1.99 -23.44
N GLY A 252 17.09 -2.27 -24.62
CA GLY A 252 17.51 -3.60 -25.02
C GLY A 252 16.51 -4.39 -25.87
N ASN A 253 17.05 -5.38 -26.59
CA ASN A 253 16.38 -6.20 -27.61
C ASN A 253 15.09 -6.92 -27.18
N TRP A 254 14.76 -6.98 -25.90
CA TRP A 254 13.61 -7.72 -25.41
C TRP A 254 12.27 -6.98 -25.64
N ILE A 255 12.27 -5.63 -25.65
CA ILE A 255 11.07 -4.85 -25.92
C ILE A 255 10.68 -4.99 -27.39
N SER A 256 11.64 -4.91 -28.31
CA SER A 256 11.39 -5.13 -29.73
C SER A 256 10.92 -6.56 -30.04
N TRP A 257 11.35 -7.55 -29.25
CA TRP A 257 10.85 -8.93 -29.36
C TRP A 257 9.39 -9.03 -28.89
N TYR A 258 9.06 -8.34 -27.80
CA TYR A 258 7.70 -8.32 -27.26
C TYR A 258 6.70 -7.68 -28.24
N ASP A 259 7.10 -6.62 -28.93
CA ASP A 259 6.31 -5.94 -29.95
C ASP A 259 6.05 -6.78 -31.18
N LYS A 260 7.11 -7.33 -31.73
CA LYS A 260 7.05 -8.19 -32.92
C LYS A 260 6.18 -9.43 -32.72
N ALA A 261 6.11 -9.92 -31.48
CA ALA A 261 5.35 -11.12 -31.15
C ALA A 261 3.84 -10.89 -31.02
N ARG A 262 3.34 -9.65 -30.86
CA ARG A 262 1.97 -9.42 -30.40
C ARG A 262 1.14 -8.35 -31.08
N GLY A 263 1.69 -7.56 -31.98
CA GLY A 263 0.95 -6.50 -32.69
C GLY A 263 0.23 -5.59 -31.67
N LEU A 264 0.93 -4.66 -31.05
CA LEU A 264 0.39 -3.80 -30.02
C LEU A 264 -0.58 -2.78 -30.63
N GLY A 265 -1.89 -3.05 -30.55
CA GLY A 265 -2.92 -2.11 -30.98
C GLY A 265 -3.40 -1.20 -29.86
N PHE A 266 -3.91 -1.77 -28.76
CA PHE A 266 -4.55 -1.04 -27.67
C PHE A 266 -4.01 -1.47 -26.31
N PRO A 267 -4.01 -0.57 -25.31
CA PRO A 267 -3.65 -0.93 -23.95
C PRO A 267 -4.62 -1.99 -23.42
N LYS A 268 -4.07 -3.02 -22.81
CA LYS A 268 -4.88 -4.10 -22.23
C LYS A 268 -5.41 -3.76 -20.85
N CYS A 269 -4.79 -2.81 -20.19
CA CYS A 269 -5.18 -2.33 -18.87
C CYS A 269 -4.92 -0.82 -18.78
N PRO A 270 -5.76 0.02 -19.41
CA PRO A 270 -5.53 1.47 -19.48
C PRO A 270 -5.60 2.17 -18.14
N ILE A 271 -6.42 1.67 -17.21
CA ILE A 271 -6.54 2.20 -15.84
C ILE A 271 -6.33 1.04 -14.89
N PRO A 272 -5.07 0.67 -14.60
CA PRO A 272 -4.77 -0.38 -13.64
C PRO A 272 -4.99 0.12 -12.22
N ILE A 273 -5.71 -0.68 -11.45
CA ILE A 273 -5.88 -0.49 -10.01
C ILE A 273 -5.10 -1.58 -9.30
N PHE A 274 -4.28 -1.19 -8.33
CA PHE A 274 -3.55 -2.13 -7.50
C PHE A 274 -4.27 -2.45 -6.20
N PHE A 275 -4.10 -3.67 -5.76
CA PHE A 275 -4.46 -4.16 -4.44
C PHE A 275 -3.17 -4.63 -3.76
N ARG A 276 -2.82 -4.02 -2.65
CA ARG A 276 -1.70 -4.40 -1.79
C ARG A 276 -2.22 -5.11 -0.55
N PHE A 277 -1.62 -6.21 -0.18
CA PHE A 277 -1.93 -6.95 1.05
C PHE A 277 -0.65 -7.30 1.80
N SER A 278 -0.71 -7.30 3.13
CA SER A 278 0.37 -7.83 3.97
C SER A 278 0.55 -9.33 3.71
N ILE A 279 1.74 -9.73 3.29
CA ILE A 279 2.04 -11.15 3.04
C ILE A 279 1.92 -11.99 4.32
N LYS A 280 2.30 -11.42 5.46
CA LYS A 280 2.20 -12.09 6.76
C LYS A 280 0.75 -12.37 7.13
N GLU A 281 -0.10 -11.34 7.04
CA GLU A 281 -1.51 -11.49 7.38
C GLU A 281 -2.19 -12.53 6.50
N VAL A 282 -1.90 -12.52 5.20
CA VAL A 282 -2.42 -13.49 4.24
C VAL A 282 -1.90 -14.90 4.54
N LEU A 283 -0.60 -15.06 4.78
CA LEU A 283 0.00 -16.36 5.06
C LEU A 283 -0.56 -16.98 6.34
N PHE A 284 -0.64 -16.24 7.44
CA PHE A 284 -1.18 -16.79 8.68
C PHE A 284 -2.65 -17.13 8.61
N ARG A 285 -3.41 -16.49 7.72
CA ARG A 285 -4.83 -16.76 7.52
C ARG A 285 -5.11 -17.88 6.53
N TYR A 286 -4.32 -17.94 5.45
CA TYR A 286 -4.57 -18.81 4.29
C TYR A 286 -3.46 -19.82 4.03
N GLU A 287 -2.57 -20.09 4.99
CA GLU A 287 -1.35 -20.89 4.84
C GLU A 287 -1.55 -22.16 3.99
N LYS A 288 -2.59 -22.94 4.29
CA LYS A 288 -2.92 -24.18 3.57
C LYS A 288 -3.39 -24.00 2.13
N LYS A 289 -3.67 -22.76 1.71
CA LYS A 289 -4.09 -22.41 0.34
C LYS A 289 -3.01 -21.66 -0.43
N CYS A 290 -1.93 -21.26 0.24
CA CYS A 290 -0.88 -20.43 -0.33
C CYS A 290 0.20 -21.28 -0.99
N CYS A 291 0.55 -20.91 -2.21
CA CYS A 291 1.65 -21.45 -2.96
C CYS A 291 2.55 -20.30 -3.46
N VAL A 292 3.78 -20.62 -3.84
CA VAL A 292 4.67 -19.67 -4.52
C VAL A 292 5.25 -20.32 -5.76
N SER A 293 5.58 -19.52 -6.76
CA SER A 293 6.23 -19.98 -7.98
C SER A 293 7.68 -19.51 -8.05
N ASN A 294 8.51 -20.20 -8.82
CA ASN A 294 9.89 -19.82 -9.09
C ASN A 294 10.06 -18.97 -10.38
N GLY A 295 8.99 -18.41 -10.89
CA GLY A 295 8.96 -17.58 -12.09
C GLY A 295 7.54 -17.15 -12.44
N ASN A 296 7.38 -16.55 -13.62
CA ASN A 296 6.07 -16.19 -14.15
C ASN A 296 5.25 -17.45 -14.48
N MET A 297 4.03 -17.54 -13.94
CA MET A 297 3.13 -18.68 -14.19
C MET A 297 2.68 -18.85 -15.64
N GLN A 298 3.00 -17.92 -16.52
CA GLN A 298 2.76 -18.07 -17.97
C GLN A 298 3.83 -18.92 -18.67
N ALA A 299 4.99 -19.13 -18.05
CA ALA A 299 6.07 -19.92 -18.62
C ALA A 299 5.91 -21.41 -18.26
N ASP A 300 6.07 -22.28 -19.26
CA ASP A 300 5.92 -23.74 -19.09
C ASP A 300 6.93 -24.34 -18.11
N SER A 301 8.11 -23.72 -18.01
CA SER A 301 9.19 -24.14 -17.10
C SER A 301 8.96 -23.74 -15.64
N THR A 302 8.00 -22.86 -15.37
CA THR A 302 7.73 -22.39 -14.01
C THR A 302 7.09 -23.48 -13.16
N GLN A 303 7.69 -23.74 -12.02
CA GLN A 303 7.16 -24.62 -10.99
C GLN A 303 6.49 -23.81 -9.89
N PHE A 304 5.46 -24.35 -9.28
CA PHE A 304 4.82 -23.79 -8.11
C PHE A 304 4.36 -24.90 -7.15
N ASN A 305 4.39 -24.60 -5.87
CA ASN A 305 3.91 -25.49 -4.82
C ASN A 305 3.75 -24.69 -3.49
N TYR A 306 3.32 -25.37 -2.43
CA TYR A 306 3.37 -24.85 -1.07
C TYR A 306 4.77 -24.38 -0.70
N ILE A 307 4.86 -23.39 0.18
CA ILE A 307 6.12 -22.72 0.56
C ILE A 307 7.18 -23.72 1.00
N GLU A 308 6.82 -24.71 1.83
CA GLU A 308 7.77 -25.72 2.32
C GLU A 308 8.51 -26.49 1.21
N LYS A 309 7.84 -26.70 0.04
CA LYS A 309 8.41 -27.41 -1.11
C LYS A 309 9.12 -26.49 -2.10
N MET A 310 8.91 -25.19 -1.96
CA MET A 310 9.46 -24.18 -2.87
C MET A 310 10.56 -23.34 -2.27
N LEU A 311 10.79 -23.39 -0.95
CA LEU A 311 11.71 -22.51 -0.23
C LEU A 311 13.13 -22.51 -0.85
N ASP A 312 13.64 -23.68 -1.24
CA ASP A 312 14.97 -23.84 -1.87
C ASP A 312 15.00 -23.49 -3.37
N LYS A 313 13.83 -23.42 -4.01
CA LYS A 313 13.68 -23.11 -5.45
C LYS A 313 13.27 -21.66 -5.69
N PHE A 314 12.85 -20.97 -4.64
CA PHE A 314 12.44 -19.57 -4.69
C PHE A 314 13.67 -18.67 -4.66
N ASN A 315 13.76 -17.75 -5.61
CA ASN A 315 14.90 -16.85 -5.70
C ASN A 315 14.62 -15.51 -5.01
N PHE A 316 15.18 -15.33 -3.84
CA PHE A 316 15.02 -14.09 -3.06
C PHE A 316 15.87 -12.94 -3.60
N ASP A 317 17.06 -13.23 -4.16
CA ASP A 317 18.05 -12.22 -4.56
C ASP A 317 17.56 -11.36 -5.73
N TYR A 318 16.79 -11.95 -6.64
CA TYR A 318 16.26 -11.25 -7.81
C TYR A 318 14.81 -10.78 -7.65
N LEU A 319 14.16 -11.10 -6.55
CA LEU A 319 12.74 -10.79 -6.32
C LEU A 319 12.43 -9.30 -6.46
N TYR A 320 13.30 -8.47 -5.89
CA TYR A 320 13.18 -7.01 -5.87
C TYR A 320 14.28 -6.31 -6.69
N SER A 321 15.07 -7.05 -7.46
CA SER A 321 16.10 -6.45 -8.31
C SER A 321 15.50 -5.60 -9.42
N ASN A 322 16.28 -4.68 -9.95
CA ASN A 322 15.94 -3.88 -11.12
C ASN A 322 16.76 -4.34 -12.33
N MET A 323 16.38 -3.89 -13.53
CA MET A 323 17.19 -4.09 -14.73
C MET A 323 18.56 -3.44 -14.58
N SER A 324 19.57 -4.03 -15.21
CA SER A 324 20.93 -3.51 -15.27
C SER A 324 21.47 -3.57 -16.71
N TYR A 325 22.69 -3.11 -16.94
CA TYR A 325 23.37 -3.24 -18.24
C TYR A 325 23.90 -4.66 -18.50
N ASP A 326 23.97 -5.52 -17.47
CA ASP A 326 24.42 -6.90 -17.58
C ASP A 326 23.30 -7.79 -18.15
N LYS A 327 23.58 -8.44 -19.28
CA LYS A 327 22.63 -9.32 -19.98
C LYS A 327 22.26 -10.57 -19.16
N GLU A 328 23.20 -11.12 -18.40
CA GLU A 328 22.92 -12.30 -17.56
C GLU A 328 22.04 -11.91 -16.38
N HIS A 329 22.33 -10.76 -15.75
CA HIS A 329 21.50 -10.20 -14.72
C HIS A 329 20.07 -9.97 -15.23
N ASN A 330 19.91 -9.33 -16.40
CA ASN A 330 18.58 -9.06 -16.96
C ASN A 330 17.81 -10.34 -17.29
N ARG A 331 18.46 -11.41 -17.71
CA ARG A 331 17.81 -12.71 -17.91
C ARG A 331 17.27 -13.27 -16.58
N LYS A 332 18.03 -13.17 -15.50
CA LYS A 332 17.60 -13.58 -14.16
C LYS A 332 16.49 -12.67 -13.64
N TYR A 333 16.63 -11.35 -13.80
CA TYR A 333 15.59 -10.39 -13.49
C TYR A 333 14.26 -10.70 -14.20
N MET A 334 14.28 -10.90 -15.52
CA MET A 334 13.09 -11.21 -16.31
C MET A 334 12.37 -12.47 -15.85
N ASN A 335 13.08 -13.43 -15.26
CA ASN A 335 12.50 -14.65 -14.73
C ASN A 335 12.03 -14.49 -13.27
N TYR A 336 12.92 -14.06 -12.38
CA TYR A 336 12.71 -14.14 -10.94
C TYR A 336 12.00 -12.91 -10.32
N SER A 337 12.04 -11.73 -10.95
CA SER A 337 11.23 -10.60 -10.51
C SER A 337 9.73 -10.80 -10.75
N GLN A 338 9.36 -11.81 -11.54
CA GLN A 338 7.99 -12.20 -11.84
C GLN A 338 7.53 -13.45 -11.10
N GLN A 339 8.26 -13.90 -10.08
CA GLN A 339 7.77 -14.93 -9.18
C GLN A 339 6.45 -14.51 -8.58
N GLU A 340 5.52 -15.46 -8.41
CA GLU A 340 4.16 -15.16 -8.01
C GLU A 340 3.80 -15.83 -6.68
N PHE A 341 2.97 -15.13 -5.95
CA PHE A 341 2.24 -15.65 -4.80
C PHE A 341 0.84 -16.04 -5.24
N LEU A 342 0.43 -17.25 -4.91
CA LEU A 342 -0.76 -17.90 -5.43
C LEU A 342 -1.66 -18.32 -4.28
N ILE A 343 -2.94 -18.00 -4.36
CA ILE A 343 -3.93 -18.42 -3.37
C ILE A 343 -5.00 -19.25 -4.07
N LYS A 344 -5.16 -20.48 -3.63
CA LYS A 344 -6.15 -21.38 -4.23
C LYS A 344 -7.56 -20.79 -4.09
N ASP A 345 -8.28 -20.75 -5.19
CA ASP A 345 -9.64 -20.26 -5.34
C ASP A 345 -9.78 -18.73 -5.21
N GLU A 346 -9.60 -18.17 -4.03
CA GLU A 346 -9.81 -16.73 -3.79
C GLU A 346 -9.10 -16.22 -2.53
N LEU A 347 -8.82 -14.93 -2.50
CA LEU A 347 -8.47 -14.14 -1.32
C LEU A 347 -9.67 -13.26 -0.95
N SER A 348 -10.32 -13.53 0.18
CA SER A 348 -11.27 -12.60 0.79
C SER A 348 -10.52 -11.63 1.70
N PHE A 349 -10.84 -10.33 1.61
CA PHE A 349 -10.19 -9.31 2.42
C PHE A 349 -11.13 -8.55 3.36
N ASN A 350 -12.32 -9.10 3.63
CA ASN A 350 -13.26 -8.54 4.61
C ASN A 350 -12.63 -8.34 6.00
N ASP A 351 -11.79 -9.31 6.39
CA ASP A 351 -11.21 -9.36 7.72
C ASP A 351 -9.69 -9.09 7.71
N LEU A 352 -9.15 -8.58 6.61
CA LEU A 352 -7.76 -8.14 6.55
C LEU A 352 -7.66 -6.68 7.00
N PHE A 353 -6.65 -6.38 7.79
CA PHE A 353 -6.42 -5.03 8.34
C PHE A 353 -5.43 -4.24 7.47
N ASP A 354 -4.35 -4.91 7.06
CA ASP A 354 -3.25 -4.30 6.31
C ASP A 354 -3.40 -4.55 4.81
N PHE A 355 -4.26 -3.75 4.19
CA PHE A 355 -4.40 -3.70 2.74
C PHE A 355 -4.70 -2.28 2.25
N GLU A 356 -4.37 -2.03 0.99
CA GLU A 356 -4.65 -0.78 0.29
C GLU A 356 -5.10 -1.05 -1.14
N ILE A 357 -5.87 -0.09 -1.67
CA ILE A 357 -6.29 -0.02 -3.06
C ILE A 357 -5.63 1.22 -3.65
N ILE A 358 -4.78 1.04 -4.65
CA ILE A 358 -3.92 2.11 -5.14
C ILE A 358 -4.33 2.52 -6.54
N CYS A 359 -4.55 3.81 -6.72
CA CYS A 359 -4.85 4.46 -7.99
C CYS A 359 -3.64 5.24 -8.52
N PRO A 360 -3.50 5.38 -9.85
CA PRO A 360 -2.39 6.14 -10.44
C PRO A 360 -2.52 7.65 -10.23
N SER A 361 -3.74 8.18 -10.11
CA SER A 361 -4.01 9.62 -9.95
C SER A 361 -5.24 9.90 -9.09
N GLU A 362 -5.41 11.16 -8.67
CA GLU A 362 -6.61 11.63 -7.98
C GLU A 362 -7.87 11.50 -8.86
N ALA A 363 -7.73 11.70 -10.16
CA ALA A 363 -8.83 11.53 -11.11
C ALA A 363 -9.30 10.06 -11.13
N ASP A 364 -8.35 9.10 -11.20
CA ASP A 364 -8.67 7.67 -11.17
C ASP A 364 -9.28 7.26 -9.82
N ARG A 365 -8.79 7.82 -8.71
CA ARG A 365 -9.36 7.61 -7.38
C ARG A 365 -10.80 8.10 -7.29
N THR A 366 -11.07 9.28 -7.85
CA THR A 366 -12.41 9.87 -7.88
C THR A 366 -13.33 9.02 -8.76
N LEU A 367 -12.87 8.62 -9.94
CA LEU A 367 -13.61 7.74 -10.84
C LEU A 367 -13.95 6.41 -10.14
N LEU A 368 -12.98 5.77 -9.51
CA LEU A 368 -13.21 4.51 -8.79
C LEU A 368 -14.25 4.66 -7.68
N LYS A 369 -14.17 5.74 -6.88
CA LYS A 369 -15.17 6.03 -5.83
C LYS A 369 -16.56 6.25 -6.39
N ASN A 370 -16.67 6.95 -7.50
CA ASN A 370 -17.96 7.20 -8.18
C ASN A 370 -18.56 5.88 -8.71
N LEU A 371 -17.75 5.00 -9.32
CA LEU A 371 -18.19 3.68 -9.80
C LEU A 371 -18.61 2.73 -8.66
N LEU A 372 -18.01 2.88 -7.49
CA LEU A 372 -18.37 2.11 -6.30
C LEU A 372 -19.68 2.55 -5.68
N GLY A 373 -19.99 3.84 -5.73
CA GLY A 373 -21.16 4.42 -5.09
C GLY A 373 -21.02 4.59 -3.56
N ASN A 374 -22.01 5.25 -2.99
CA ASN A 374 -22.01 5.60 -1.57
C ASN A 374 -22.17 4.40 -0.62
N GLU A 375 -22.72 3.31 -1.11
CA GLU A 375 -22.91 2.05 -0.37
C GLU A 375 -21.59 1.38 0.02
N HIS A 376 -20.48 1.77 -0.62
CA HIS A 376 -19.14 1.24 -0.33
C HIS A 376 -18.19 2.27 0.31
N LYS A 377 -18.72 3.31 0.97
CA LYS A 377 -17.91 4.34 1.63
C LYS A 377 -16.97 3.83 2.71
N ASP A 378 -17.27 2.72 3.32
CA ASP A 378 -16.47 2.08 4.36
C ASP A 378 -15.04 1.73 3.88
N ILE A 379 -14.87 1.49 2.55
CA ILE A 379 -13.56 1.18 2.00
C ILE A 379 -12.80 2.43 1.47
N PHE A 380 -13.44 3.58 1.40
CA PHE A 380 -12.85 4.77 0.76
C PHE A 380 -11.54 5.24 1.42
N SER A 381 -11.39 4.99 2.74
CA SER A 381 -10.15 5.26 3.47
C SER A 381 -8.98 4.39 3.03
N LYS A 382 -9.26 3.23 2.43
CA LYS A 382 -8.26 2.30 1.90
C LYS A 382 -7.85 2.62 0.46
N ILE A 383 -8.55 3.55 -0.23
CA ILE A 383 -8.24 3.95 -1.61
C ILE A 383 -7.29 5.14 -1.58
N VAL A 384 -6.06 4.90 -1.99
CA VAL A 384 -4.97 5.88 -1.97
C VAL A 384 -4.42 6.14 -3.38
N VAL A 385 -3.66 7.21 -3.54
CA VAL A 385 -2.94 7.53 -4.78
C VAL A 385 -1.45 7.35 -4.55
N ASP A 386 -0.81 6.49 -5.33
CA ASP A 386 0.64 6.34 -5.32
C ASP A 386 1.18 6.00 -6.71
N ARG A 387 1.85 6.95 -7.33
CA ARG A 387 2.42 6.80 -8.68
C ARG A 387 3.58 5.82 -8.76
N ARG A 388 4.27 5.53 -7.65
CA ARG A 388 5.44 4.64 -7.64
C ARG A 388 5.10 3.20 -8.04
N TYR A 389 3.83 2.81 -7.97
CA TYR A 389 3.35 1.50 -8.40
C TYR A 389 3.36 1.30 -9.91
N TYR A 390 3.42 2.38 -10.69
CA TYR A 390 3.19 2.37 -12.13
C TYR A 390 4.48 2.62 -12.92
N ASN A 391 4.59 1.99 -14.09
CA ASN A 391 5.77 2.11 -14.96
C ASN A 391 5.84 3.43 -15.73
N ASN A 392 5.15 4.46 -15.29
CA ASN A 392 4.94 5.64 -16.10
C ASN A 392 5.79 6.83 -15.69
N GLU A 393 6.73 7.16 -16.50
CA GLU A 393 7.26 8.52 -16.62
C GLU A 393 6.26 9.46 -17.33
N ASN A 394 5.32 8.91 -18.11
CA ASN A 394 4.33 9.68 -18.85
C ASN A 394 2.90 9.33 -18.40
N PRO A 395 2.11 10.27 -17.89
CA PRO A 395 0.71 10.04 -17.61
C PRO A 395 0.00 9.64 -18.92
N ARG A 396 -0.74 8.56 -18.88
CA ARG A 396 -1.46 7.99 -20.06
C ARG A 396 -2.54 8.91 -20.50
N VAL A 397 -3.27 9.43 -19.53
CA VAL A 397 -4.31 10.43 -19.69
C VAL A 397 -4.10 11.46 -18.58
N ARG A 398 -4.05 12.72 -18.94
CA ARG A 398 -4.07 13.81 -17.99
C ARG A 398 -5.42 14.50 -18.11
N ILE A 399 -6.12 14.60 -16.98
CA ILE A 399 -7.38 15.32 -16.87
C ILE A 399 -7.10 16.50 -15.96
N GLU A 400 -7.25 17.69 -16.49
CA GLU A 400 -7.05 18.95 -15.77
C GLU A 400 -8.35 19.74 -15.88
N GLU A 401 -8.78 20.35 -14.79
CA GLU A 401 -9.91 21.28 -14.76
C GLU A 401 -9.34 22.69 -14.75
N GLU A 402 -9.63 23.45 -15.79
CA GLU A 402 -9.20 24.82 -15.94
C GLU A 402 -10.39 25.67 -16.41
N ASP A 403 -10.70 26.73 -15.67
CA ASP A 403 -11.81 27.65 -15.97
C ASP A 403 -13.18 27.00 -16.19
N SER A 404 -13.49 25.92 -15.43
CA SER A 404 -14.72 25.12 -15.57
C SER A 404 -14.79 24.28 -16.86
N GLU A 405 -13.68 24.14 -17.56
CA GLU A 405 -13.50 23.22 -18.67
C GLU A 405 -12.65 22.00 -18.27
N LEU A 406 -13.00 20.85 -18.84
CA LEU A 406 -12.26 19.63 -18.60
C LEU A 406 -11.27 19.40 -19.75
N HIS A 407 -9.99 19.60 -19.49
CA HIS A 407 -8.93 19.35 -20.44
C HIS A 407 -8.43 17.91 -20.32
N ILE A 408 -8.66 17.12 -21.37
CA ILE A 408 -8.19 15.74 -21.46
C ILE A 408 -7.00 15.70 -22.42
N SER A 409 -5.83 15.41 -21.92
CA SER A 409 -4.65 15.22 -22.76
C SER A 409 -4.15 13.77 -22.66
N THR A 410 -3.70 13.24 -23.79
CA THR A 410 -3.11 11.91 -23.88
C THR A 410 -1.76 12.01 -24.56
N ASN A 411 -0.84 11.13 -24.20
CA ASN A 411 0.48 11.08 -24.84
C ASN A 411 0.68 9.79 -25.65
N PHE A 412 -0.37 9.30 -26.27
CA PHE A 412 -0.25 8.21 -27.23
C PHE A 412 -0.57 8.72 -28.66
N SER A 413 0.13 8.17 -29.62
CA SER A 413 -0.14 8.37 -31.05
C SER A 413 -1.02 7.23 -31.55
N GLY A 414 -2.17 7.55 -32.11
CA GLY A 414 -3.12 6.58 -32.67
C GLY A 414 -4.57 6.96 -32.38
N GLU A 415 -5.48 6.31 -33.08
CA GLU A 415 -6.91 6.45 -32.82
C GLU A 415 -7.25 5.75 -31.49
N GLY A 416 -7.87 6.49 -30.57
CA GLY A 416 -8.34 5.99 -29.29
C GLY A 416 -9.79 6.34 -29.06
N TYR A 417 -10.51 5.48 -28.34
CA TYR A 417 -11.87 5.78 -27.90
C TYR A 417 -11.87 6.08 -26.43
N PHE A 418 -12.46 7.19 -26.05
CA PHE A 418 -12.74 7.52 -24.66
C PHE A 418 -14.22 7.22 -24.40
N VAL A 419 -14.49 6.45 -23.36
CA VAL A 419 -15.84 6.26 -22.86
C VAL A 419 -15.94 7.05 -21.57
N LEU A 420 -16.63 8.18 -21.61
CA LEU A 420 -16.98 8.95 -20.42
C LEU A 420 -18.37 8.49 -19.97
N ASN A 421 -18.42 7.70 -18.90
CA ASN A 421 -19.67 7.34 -18.24
C ASN A 421 -19.93 8.34 -17.12
N GLY A 422 -20.80 9.31 -17.36
CA GLY A 422 -21.24 10.29 -16.38
C GLY A 422 -22.77 10.31 -16.26
N THR A 423 -23.27 10.47 -15.06
CA THR A 423 -24.71 10.60 -14.74
C THR A 423 -25.10 12.05 -14.46
N SER A 424 -24.55 13.03 -15.14
CA SER A 424 -24.99 14.40 -14.96
C SER A 424 -24.94 15.18 -16.25
N ASP A 425 -25.88 16.03 -16.41
CA ASP A 425 -26.22 17.08 -17.34
C ASP A 425 -25.12 17.68 -18.25
N ILE A 426 -24.21 16.85 -18.79
CA ILE A 426 -23.31 17.27 -19.88
C ILE A 426 -24.15 17.41 -21.14
N LYS A 427 -24.51 18.64 -21.47
CA LYS A 427 -25.39 18.93 -22.61
C LYS A 427 -24.68 18.82 -23.97
N GLU A 428 -23.38 19.05 -24.01
CA GLU A 428 -22.55 18.89 -25.20
C GLU A 428 -21.10 18.61 -24.75
N MET A 429 -20.44 17.67 -25.41
CA MET A 429 -19.02 17.42 -25.27
C MET A 429 -18.39 17.29 -26.64
N GLU A 430 -17.57 18.24 -27.01
CA GLU A 430 -16.75 18.17 -28.20
C GLU A 430 -15.39 17.57 -27.85
N ILE A 431 -15.11 16.37 -28.33
CA ILE A 431 -13.80 15.76 -28.20
C ILE A 431 -12.96 16.14 -29.40
N LEU A 432 -12.13 17.15 -29.26
CA LEU A 432 -11.11 17.47 -30.26
C LEU A 432 -9.96 16.45 -30.14
N VAL A 433 -10.00 15.41 -30.94
CA VAL A 433 -8.84 14.56 -31.16
C VAL A 433 -7.90 15.32 -32.08
N GLY A 434 -6.99 16.07 -31.49
CA GLY A 434 -5.91 16.73 -32.23
C GLY A 434 -4.98 15.65 -32.78
N ASP A 435 -4.66 15.80 -34.07
CA ASP A 435 -3.61 15.04 -34.76
C ASP A 435 -2.27 15.36 -34.07
N VAL A 436 -1.82 14.54 -33.10
CA VAL A 436 -0.49 14.66 -32.50
C VAL A 436 0.50 13.94 -33.41
N THR A 437 0.59 14.42 -34.65
CA THR A 437 1.73 14.13 -35.48
C THR A 437 2.69 15.33 -35.39
N LYS A 438 3.87 15.08 -34.83
CA LYS A 438 5.05 15.93 -34.84
C LYS A 438 5.13 17.08 -33.80
N THR A 439 5.72 16.80 -32.67
CA THR A 439 6.95 17.52 -32.27
C THR A 439 7.88 16.54 -31.57
#